data_7b4e946833a432a1085faa48ebc1317b
#
_entry.id   7b4e946833a432a1085faa48ebc1317b
#
_cell.length_a   1.000
_cell.length_b   1.000
_cell.length_c   1.000
_cell.angle_alpha   90.00
_cell.angle_beta   90.00
_cell.angle_gamma   90.00
#
_symmetry.space_group_name_H-M   'P 1'
#
loop_
_entity.id
_entity.type
_entity.pdbx_description
1 polymer ?
#
loop_
_entity_poly.entity_id
_entity_poly.type
_entity_poly.pdbx_seq_one_letter_code
_entity_poly.pdbx_strand_id
1 'polypeptide(L)'
;MGVTAAGVIISEQTYGEKIDAGQIVYLKSDGKWYLARANSGATSAGDLAIALDSGVAGGKGRLVKLGYVNNTAWSWTPGAPLYLSAATAGGLTQTRPTGAGNVVREVATVASDPSTIYFDPSPSSGPLATVEGLAAEKGDLIIGQAGAWAKLPAGDPWAEIHPNPTAAGGLAWRPAVPDLLNRVVYETDEAGNTLEIHQVYIPLFYGDGLPDTNLNGVLFGGFWIDKYLACQPDASNVSHGSVSANNPGANGAASKPHVVPWTWISWYSAKQAIENRGGAANRKSGTCTPLADESASKFYVEDVSHLIGKRVYVTQGGVRYVRRVVRTGGDTTADPNAAKLLELYPPLPAPITDADTYEILHYYLPGGYEWMSLYAWAYMNLYRHGLGWPKGNTNWGKHHSDPRERVYEGLPDPVQPGYDGNAIARTLTGSGPLSWSLNGKESGIWDLVGNCWEWGDLRVGTTANNTIDAEYPGAGHALPSSNGYVASLYAPAPDGEYSLGAEVFAPATLGSSKSDYDGAYYWQNTGVRAALRGGDWGLGAYCSLAYLSLNNTPSYTYASFGFRGVC
;
A
#
# COMPACT_ATOMS: atom_id res chain seq x y z
N MET A 1 46.36 -4.69 55.63
CA MET A 1 45.91 -5.04 54.28
C MET A 1 45.93 -3.76 53.47
N GLY A 2 46.70 -3.66 52.43
CA GLY A 2 46.87 -2.45 51.66
C GLY A 2 46.26 -2.57 50.27
N VAL A 3 45.58 -1.57 49.83
CA VAL A 3 45.19 -1.39 48.42
C VAL A 3 46.37 -0.70 47.72
N THR A 4 46.85 -1.29 46.63
CA THR A 4 47.94 -0.73 45.80
C THR A 4 47.42 -0.50 44.38
N ALA A 5 48.00 0.44 43.65
CA ALA A 5 47.56 0.73 42.29
C ALA A 5 48.72 1.20 41.42
N ALA A 6 48.56 0.98 40.12
CA ALA A 6 49.37 1.52 39.03
C ALA A 6 48.44 2.08 37.95
N GLY A 7 48.56 3.39 37.68
CA GLY A 7 47.71 4.06 36.71
C GLY A 7 47.52 5.57 36.99
N VAL A 8 46.38 6.09 36.60
CA VAL A 8 46.03 7.51 36.81
C VAL A 8 45.52 7.69 38.24
N ILE A 9 46.34 8.25 39.08
CA ILE A 9 46.02 8.50 40.49
C ILE A 9 45.89 9.99 40.71
N ILE A 10 44.80 10.42 41.38
CA ILE A 10 44.57 11.78 41.82
C ILE A 10 44.72 11.85 43.34
N SER A 11 45.45 12.85 43.83
CA SER A 11 45.73 13.02 45.26
C SER A 11 44.89 14.13 45.87
N GLU A 12 44.87 14.18 47.21
CA GLU A 12 44.23 15.26 48.00
C GLU A 12 42.71 15.41 47.75
N GLN A 13 42.04 14.32 47.35
CA GLN A 13 40.60 14.33 47.10
C GLN A 13 39.82 14.30 48.39
N THR A 14 38.83 15.20 48.54
CA THR A 14 38.03 15.31 49.76
C THR A 14 36.87 14.32 49.76
N TYR A 15 36.75 13.55 50.82
CA TYR A 15 35.64 12.63 51.02
C TYR A 15 34.40 13.34 51.61
N GLY A 16 33.22 13.01 51.11
CA GLY A 16 31.94 13.54 51.60
C GLY A 16 31.33 12.73 52.73
N GLU A 17 31.80 11.49 52.88
CA GLU A 17 31.37 10.53 53.91
C GLU A 17 32.53 9.61 54.30
N LYS A 18 32.29 8.60 55.16
CA LYS A 18 33.31 7.58 55.48
C LYS A 18 33.51 6.69 54.28
N ILE A 19 34.73 6.54 53.81
CA ILE A 19 35.15 5.72 52.68
C ILE A 19 36.30 4.82 53.15
N ASP A 20 36.23 3.54 52.79
CA ASP A 20 37.30 2.57 53.03
C ASP A 20 38.11 2.30 51.75
N ALA A 21 39.37 2.01 51.87
CA ALA A 21 40.22 1.72 50.72
C ALA A 21 39.67 0.50 49.91
N GLY A 22 39.67 0.61 48.57
CA GLY A 22 39.10 -0.38 47.66
C GLY A 22 37.65 -0.15 47.30
N GLN A 23 36.98 0.86 47.88
CA GLN A 23 35.59 1.18 47.52
C GLN A 23 35.50 2.09 46.29
N ILE A 24 34.44 1.89 45.50
CA ILE A 24 34.12 2.75 44.36
C ILE A 24 33.40 3.99 44.85
N VAL A 25 33.86 5.13 44.37
CA VAL A 25 33.33 6.46 44.74
C VAL A 25 32.92 7.26 43.51
N TYR A 26 31.94 8.13 43.64
CA TYR A 26 31.51 9.08 42.60
C TYR A 26 31.71 10.53 43.06
N LEU A 27 32.04 11.39 42.11
CA LEU A 27 32.13 12.83 42.35
C LEU A 27 30.77 13.49 42.35
N LYS A 28 30.38 14.12 43.44
CA LYS A 28 29.13 14.88 43.54
C LYS A 28 29.35 16.35 43.22
N SER A 29 28.26 17.07 42.96
CA SER A 29 28.28 18.49 42.55
C SER A 29 28.86 19.44 43.61
N ASP A 30 29.01 19.01 44.85
CA ASP A 30 29.68 19.76 45.92
C ASP A 30 31.23 19.61 45.92
N GLY A 31 31.77 18.93 44.90
CA GLY A 31 33.20 18.71 44.75
C GLY A 31 33.78 17.64 45.66
N LYS A 32 32.97 16.85 46.35
CA LYS A 32 33.40 15.78 47.26
C LYS A 32 33.05 14.40 46.69
N TRP A 33 33.77 13.39 47.15
CA TRP A 33 33.60 12.01 46.76
C TRP A 33 32.76 11.22 47.75
N TYR A 34 31.76 10.46 47.21
CA TYR A 34 30.83 9.66 47.98
C TYR A 34 30.78 8.22 47.44
N LEU A 35 30.29 7.27 48.24
CA LEU A 35 30.19 5.87 47.83
C LEU A 35 29.24 5.71 46.64
N ALA A 36 29.74 5.16 45.57
CA ALA A 36 28.94 4.86 44.38
C ALA A 36 28.06 3.63 44.59
N ARG A 37 26.87 3.65 44.00
CA ARG A 37 25.93 2.54 44.08
C ARG A 37 25.05 2.49 42.84
N ALA A 38 24.84 1.28 42.30
CA ALA A 38 24.10 1.05 41.05
C ALA A 38 22.57 1.03 41.22
N ASN A 39 22.01 1.47 42.34
CA ASN A 39 20.56 1.51 42.61
C ASN A 39 19.88 2.79 42.11
N SER A 40 20.62 3.74 41.60
CA SER A 40 20.10 4.96 40.96
C SER A 40 21.12 5.59 40.04
N GLY A 41 20.66 6.33 39.02
CA GLY A 41 21.54 7.12 38.14
C GLY A 41 22.35 8.22 38.87
N ALA A 42 21.81 8.78 39.96
CA ALA A 42 22.45 9.83 40.70
C ALA A 42 23.74 9.42 41.40
N THR A 43 23.89 8.15 41.74
CA THR A 43 25.03 7.58 42.45
C THR A 43 25.92 6.67 41.61
N SER A 44 25.53 6.43 40.35
CA SER A 44 26.25 5.53 39.42
C SER A 44 26.65 6.19 38.10
N ALA A 45 25.94 7.24 37.68
CA ALA A 45 26.34 8.06 36.51
C ALA A 45 27.34 9.13 36.94
N GLY A 46 28.24 9.49 36.05
CA GLY A 46 29.24 10.53 36.33
C GLY A 46 30.61 9.96 36.58
N ASP A 47 31.44 10.78 37.19
CA ASP A 47 32.85 10.49 37.38
C ASP A 47 33.08 9.49 38.53
N LEU A 48 33.64 8.33 38.24
CA LEU A 48 33.96 7.28 39.21
C LEU A 48 35.45 7.12 39.45
N ALA A 49 35.78 6.63 40.64
CA ALA A 49 37.16 6.32 41.04
C ALA A 49 37.17 5.19 42.10
N ILE A 50 38.32 4.57 42.34
CA ILE A 50 38.56 3.65 43.47
C ILE A 50 39.37 4.38 44.52
N ALA A 51 38.95 4.33 45.79
CA ALA A 51 39.68 4.86 46.91
C ALA A 51 40.91 3.97 47.23
N LEU A 52 42.08 4.60 47.29
CA LEU A 52 43.31 3.97 47.73
C LEU A 52 43.54 4.11 49.24
N ASP A 53 43.02 5.16 49.83
CA ASP A 53 43.15 5.44 51.24
C ASP A 53 41.78 5.48 51.92
N SER A 54 41.68 4.94 53.11
CA SER A 54 40.48 5.09 53.96
C SER A 54 40.46 6.45 54.62
N GLY A 55 39.23 7.01 54.80
CA GLY A 55 39.05 8.32 55.43
C GLY A 55 37.63 8.54 55.93
N VAL A 56 37.45 9.60 56.76
CA VAL A 56 36.13 10.07 57.24
C VAL A 56 35.66 11.27 56.41
N ALA A 57 34.43 11.68 56.60
CA ALA A 57 33.91 12.90 55.97
C ALA A 57 34.79 14.11 56.23
N GLY A 58 35.16 14.86 55.19
CA GLY A 58 36.10 15.97 55.20
C GLY A 58 37.57 15.58 55.16
N GLY A 59 37.89 14.29 55.32
CA GLY A 59 39.24 13.75 55.14
C GLY A 59 39.66 13.73 53.66
N LYS A 60 40.97 13.65 53.43
CA LYS A 60 41.55 13.58 52.09
C LYS A 60 42.16 12.22 51.82
N GLY A 61 42.11 11.78 50.56
CA GLY A 61 42.70 10.53 50.12
C GLY A 61 43.11 10.55 48.66
N ARG A 62 43.79 9.49 48.23
CA ARG A 62 44.15 9.24 46.83
C ARG A 62 43.09 8.37 46.19
N LEU A 63 42.81 8.66 44.93
CA LEU A 63 41.83 7.90 44.14
C LEU A 63 42.49 7.41 42.82
N VAL A 64 42.14 6.24 42.36
CA VAL A 64 42.50 5.72 41.03
C VAL A 64 41.36 6.03 40.08
N LYS A 65 41.67 6.69 38.99
CA LYS A 65 40.73 7.02 37.92
C LYS A 65 40.77 6.00 36.80
N LEU A 66 41.91 5.37 36.55
CA LEU A 66 42.15 4.40 35.50
C LEU A 66 43.42 3.59 35.84
N GLY A 67 43.38 2.29 35.67
CA GLY A 67 44.57 1.45 35.81
C GLY A 67 44.41 0.21 36.69
N TYR A 68 45.49 -0.47 36.98
CA TYR A 68 45.47 -1.66 37.80
C TYR A 68 45.37 -1.34 39.29
N VAL A 69 44.45 -2.03 39.96
CA VAL A 69 44.27 -1.94 41.42
C VAL A 69 44.32 -3.34 42.01
N ASN A 70 45.19 -3.54 42.96
CA ASN A 70 45.29 -4.78 43.74
C ASN A 70 44.74 -4.56 45.15
N ASN A 71 43.90 -5.47 45.60
CA ASN A 71 43.42 -5.55 46.97
C ASN A 71 43.44 -7.02 47.40
N THR A 72 44.30 -7.38 48.30
CA THR A 72 44.44 -8.77 48.78
C THR A 72 43.19 -9.36 49.44
N ALA A 73 42.19 -8.55 49.70
CA ALA A 73 40.88 -8.98 50.19
C ALA A 73 39.94 -9.45 49.07
N TRP A 74 40.28 -9.21 47.81
CA TRP A 74 39.51 -9.63 46.67
C TRP A 74 39.86 -11.07 46.22
N SER A 75 38.87 -11.73 45.69
CA SER A 75 39.01 -13.09 45.12
C SER A 75 38.00 -13.25 43.98
N TRP A 76 38.29 -12.56 42.87
CA TRP A 76 37.41 -12.55 41.69
C TRP A 76 37.79 -13.61 40.68
N THR A 77 36.88 -13.98 39.80
CA THR A 77 37.19 -14.85 38.65
C THR A 77 37.99 -14.11 37.59
N PRO A 78 39.22 -14.55 37.26
CA PRO A 78 40.04 -13.89 36.24
C PRO A 78 39.34 -13.75 34.88
N GLY A 79 39.53 -12.60 34.22
CA GLY A 79 38.97 -12.28 32.93
C GLY A 79 37.47 -11.86 32.97
N ALA A 80 36.79 -11.98 34.11
CA ALA A 80 35.39 -11.62 34.22
C ALA A 80 35.19 -10.10 34.40
N PRO A 81 34.10 -9.53 33.86
CA PRO A 81 33.72 -8.15 34.12
C PRO A 81 33.26 -7.92 35.56
N LEU A 82 33.51 -6.73 36.07
CA LEU A 82 33.04 -6.27 37.36
C LEU A 82 32.12 -5.03 37.19
N TYR A 83 30.98 -5.17 37.81
CA TYR A 83 29.95 -4.14 37.81
C TYR A 83 29.91 -3.39 39.13
N LEU A 84 29.46 -2.15 39.09
CA LEU A 84 29.09 -1.42 40.32
C LEU A 84 27.94 -2.14 41.00
N SER A 85 28.02 -2.37 42.31
CA SER A 85 26.99 -3.11 43.05
C SER A 85 25.74 -2.23 43.27
N ALA A 86 24.55 -2.82 43.00
CA ALA A 86 23.28 -2.21 43.39
C ALA A 86 22.91 -2.50 44.87
N ALA A 87 23.49 -3.56 45.47
CA ALA A 87 23.21 -3.96 46.84
C ALA A 87 24.09 -3.24 47.85
N THR A 88 25.40 -3.04 47.55
CA THR A 88 26.40 -2.52 48.48
C THR A 88 26.97 -1.23 47.96
N ALA A 89 26.85 -0.15 48.74
CA ALA A 89 27.46 1.12 48.41
C ALA A 89 29.01 1.01 48.40
N GLY A 90 29.64 1.52 47.35
CA GLY A 90 31.07 1.38 47.09
C GLY A 90 31.54 -0.01 46.70
N GLY A 91 30.63 -0.98 46.57
CA GLY A 91 30.96 -2.38 46.27
C GLY A 91 31.06 -2.71 44.78
N LEU A 92 31.83 -3.73 44.47
CA LEU A 92 31.92 -4.38 43.18
C LEU A 92 31.14 -5.70 43.19
N THR A 93 30.71 -6.18 42.03
CA THR A 93 30.09 -7.49 41.85
C THR A 93 30.36 -8.05 40.48
N GLN A 94 30.53 -9.38 40.37
CA GLN A 94 30.59 -10.09 39.09
C GLN A 94 29.17 -10.42 38.55
N THR A 95 28.16 -10.34 39.44
CA THR A 95 26.77 -10.51 39.02
C THR A 95 26.24 -9.20 38.49
N ARG A 96 25.85 -9.18 37.26
CA ARG A 96 25.23 -8.01 36.62
C ARG A 96 23.99 -7.54 37.40
N PRO A 97 23.88 -6.28 37.81
CA PRO A 97 22.70 -5.78 38.47
C PRO A 97 21.45 -5.95 37.64
N THR A 98 20.38 -6.50 38.23
CA THR A 98 19.05 -6.65 37.63
C THR A 98 18.00 -6.01 38.50
N GLY A 99 16.82 -5.72 37.94
CA GLY A 99 15.70 -5.13 38.67
C GLY A 99 15.43 -3.68 38.28
N ALA A 100 14.17 -3.30 38.39
CA ALA A 100 13.69 -1.97 38.03
C ALA A 100 14.42 -0.88 38.84
N GLY A 101 14.94 0.13 38.15
CA GLY A 101 15.67 1.27 38.75
C GLY A 101 17.17 1.06 38.97
N ASN A 102 17.69 -0.17 38.83
CA ASN A 102 19.12 -0.40 38.90
C ASN A 102 19.83 0.01 37.60
N VAL A 103 21.06 0.50 37.75
CA VAL A 103 21.92 0.90 36.62
C VAL A 103 23.00 -0.18 36.43
N VAL A 104 23.11 -0.71 35.23
CA VAL A 104 24.22 -1.61 34.88
C VAL A 104 25.40 -0.74 34.44
N ARG A 105 26.45 -0.75 35.23
CA ARG A 105 27.70 -0.09 34.89
C ARG A 105 28.87 -1.03 35.12
N GLU A 106 29.49 -1.47 34.06
CA GLU A 106 30.78 -2.16 34.12
C GLU A 106 31.85 -1.12 34.44
N VAL A 107 32.70 -1.44 35.40
CA VAL A 107 33.70 -0.48 35.90
C VAL A 107 35.11 -1.05 35.93
N ALA A 108 35.25 -2.39 35.76
CA ALA A 108 36.55 -3.01 35.73
C ALA A 108 36.50 -4.43 35.09
N THR A 109 37.68 -4.93 34.74
CA THR A 109 37.87 -6.33 34.37
C THR A 109 38.89 -6.95 35.30
N VAL A 110 38.67 -8.21 35.74
CA VAL A 110 39.59 -8.94 36.61
C VAL A 110 40.84 -9.34 35.81
N ALA A 111 42.02 -9.04 36.34
CA ALA A 111 43.30 -9.45 35.75
C ALA A 111 43.54 -10.97 35.89
N SER A 112 44.70 -11.47 35.48
CA SER A 112 45.10 -12.87 35.69
C SER A 112 45.25 -13.24 37.17
N ASP A 113 45.55 -12.28 38.03
CA ASP A 113 45.56 -12.42 39.49
C ASP A 113 44.15 -12.09 40.03
N PRO A 114 43.47 -12.98 40.77
CA PRO A 114 42.13 -12.81 41.31
C PRO A 114 41.97 -11.62 42.27
N SER A 115 43.06 -11.11 42.82
CA SER A 115 43.11 -9.94 43.73
C SER A 115 43.34 -8.62 42.97
N THR A 116 43.56 -8.67 41.65
CA THR A 116 43.88 -7.52 40.81
C THR A 116 42.83 -7.27 39.75
N ILE A 117 42.44 -6.03 39.62
CA ILE A 117 41.48 -5.60 38.58
C ILE A 117 42.11 -4.49 37.72
N TYR A 118 41.72 -4.43 36.47
CA TYR A 118 41.92 -3.26 35.63
C TYR A 118 40.66 -2.38 35.70
N PHE A 119 40.76 -1.28 36.40
CA PHE A 119 39.70 -0.33 36.59
C PHE A 119 39.65 0.62 35.40
N ASP A 120 38.55 0.59 34.66
CA ASP A 120 38.24 1.48 33.55
C ASP A 120 36.74 1.81 33.58
N PRO A 121 36.35 2.80 34.40
CA PRO A 121 34.97 3.21 34.52
C PRO A 121 34.57 4.07 33.32
N SER A 122 34.49 3.48 32.13
CA SER A 122 34.01 4.15 30.92
C SER A 122 32.77 4.98 31.23
N PRO A 123 32.62 6.19 30.65
CA PRO A 123 31.44 7.01 30.89
C PRO A 123 30.23 6.13 30.59
N SER A 124 29.31 6.03 31.54
CA SER A 124 28.07 5.30 31.31
C SER A 124 27.44 5.88 30.04
N SER A 125 27.33 5.08 29.01
CA SER A 125 26.44 5.39 27.92
C SER A 125 25.04 5.45 28.53
N GLY A 126 24.63 6.62 29.01
CA GLY A 126 23.30 6.95 29.54
C GLY A 126 22.24 5.83 29.59
N PRO A 127 21.04 6.04 29.15
CA PRO A 127 19.90 5.12 29.33
C PRO A 127 19.99 3.72 28.66
N LEU A 128 21.15 3.29 28.12
CA LEU A 128 21.30 1.91 27.60
C LEU A 128 20.99 0.83 28.66
N ALA A 129 21.20 1.14 29.93
CA ALA A 129 20.87 0.24 31.02
C ALA A 129 19.36 -0.06 31.18
N THR A 130 18.50 0.82 30.69
CA THR A 130 17.03 0.60 30.69
C THR A 130 16.54 -0.17 29.45
N VAL A 131 17.28 -0.17 28.38
CA VAL A 131 16.97 -0.92 27.15
C VAL A 131 17.08 -2.44 27.36
N GLU A 132 18.04 -2.87 28.17
CA GLU A 132 18.25 -4.30 28.44
C GLU A 132 17.17 -4.96 29.29
N GLY A 133 16.35 -4.20 30.00
CA GLY A 133 15.15 -4.70 30.70
C GLY A 133 13.96 -4.95 29.78
N LEU A 134 14.05 -4.50 28.53
CA LEU A 134 13.03 -4.78 27.52
C LEU A 134 13.39 -6.13 26.89
N ALA A 135 12.53 -7.13 27.07
CA ALA A 135 12.68 -8.42 26.39
C ALA A 135 12.47 -8.19 24.88
N ALA A 136 13.57 -7.85 24.19
CA ALA A 136 13.55 -7.57 22.75
C ALA A 136 13.73 -8.90 21.99
N GLU A 137 12.88 -9.13 21.01
CA GLU A 137 12.99 -10.22 20.06
C GLU A 137 13.64 -9.72 18.77
N LYS A 138 14.09 -10.64 17.93
CA LYS A 138 14.68 -10.28 16.64
C LYS A 138 13.66 -9.51 15.80
N GLY A 139 14.01 -8.28 15.41
CA GLY A 139 13.17 -7.39 14.62
C GLY A 139 12.46 -6.32 15.45
N ASP A 140 12.47 -6.40 16.78
CA ASP A 140 11.94 -5.33 17.62
C ASP A 140 12.81 -4.06 17.52
N LEU A 141 12.17 -2.91 17.62
CA LEU A 141 12.83 -1.62 17.69
C LEU A 141 12.71 -1.05 19.10
N ILE A 142 13.79 -0.45 19.60
CA ILE A 142 13.80 0.27 20.86
C ILE A 142 13.63 1.77 20.57
N ILE A 143 12.60 2.37 21.14
CA ILE A 143 12.24 3.77 20.91
C ILE A 143 12.26 4.58 22.22
N GLY A 144 12.69 5.84 22.12
CA GLY A 144 12.67 6.77 23.25
C GLY A 144 11.25 7.27 23.55
N GLN A 145 10.86 7.26 24.82
CA GLN A 145 9.54 7.69 25.26
C GLN A 145 9.66 8.51 26.55
N ALA A 146 9.33 9.79 26.53
CA ALA A 146 9.17 10.68 27.69
C ALA A 146 10.03 10.31 28.94
N GLY A 147 11.34 10.12 28.76
CA GLY A 147 12.27 9.77 29.84
C GLY A 147 12.44 8.27 30.11
N ALA A 148 11.87 7.40 29.30
CA ALA A 148 12.04 5.95 29.32
C ALA A 148 12.29 5.40 27.91
N TRP A 149 12.70 4.13 27.84
CA TRP A 149 12.76 3.39 26.60
C TRP A 149 11.57 2.44 26.50
N ALA A 150 11.00 2.30 25.34
CA ALA A 150 9.91 1.39 25.06
C ALA A 150 10.26 0.45 23.91
N LYS A 151 9.71 -0.75 23.94
CA LYS A 151 9.80 -1.70 22.84
C LYS A 151 8.68 -1.41 21.83
N LEU A 152 9.05 -1.22 20.57
CA LEU A 152 8.14 -1.34 19.44
C LEU A 152 8.33 -2.75 18.87
N PRO A 153 7.38 -3.69 19.09
CA PRO A 153 7.49 -5.05 18.56
C PRO A 153 7.75 -5.05 17.06
N ALA A 154 8.37 -6.10 16.54
CA ALA A 154 8.57 -6.26 15.11
C ALA A 154 7.25 -6.09 14.37
N GLY A 155 7.25 -5.26 13.34
CA GLY A 155 6.11 -5.12 12.42
C GLY A 155 6.06 -6.28 11.43
N ASP A 156 5.00 -6.32 10.65
CA ASP A 156 4.92 -7.22 9.50
C ASP A 156 6.11 -7.00 8.54
N PRO A 157 6.52 -8.02 7.77
CA PRO A 157 7.71 -7.94 6.90
C PRO A 157 7.73 -6.74 5.93
N TRP A 158 6.59 -6.13 5.67
CA TRP A 158 6.43 -4.99 4.76
C TRP A 158 6.00 -3.70 5.48
N ALA A 159 6.11 -3.66 6.82
CA ALA A 159 5.74 -2.47 7.58
C ALA A 159 6.86 -1.42 7.59
N GLU A 160 6.47 -0.17 7.51
CA GLU A 160 7.34 1.00 7.65
C GLU A 160 7.07 1.69 9.00
N ILE A 161 8.10 2.34 9.55
CA ILE A 161 7.96 3.11 10.79
C ILE A 161 7.51 4.52 10.43
N HIS A 162 6.38 4.92 11.01
CA HIS A 162 5.82 6.26 10.80
C HIS A 162 5.65 7.02 12.11
N PRO A 163 5.73 8.37 12.10
CA PRO A 163 5.30 9.19 13.21
C PRO A 163 3.83 8.93 13.56
N ASN A 164 3.57 8.66 14.83
CA ASN A 164 2.22 8.49 15.36
C ASN A 164 2.12 9.21 16.72
N PRO A 165 1.58 10.44 16.76
CA PRO A 165 1.52 11.21 18.00
C PRO A 165 0.65 10.60 19.08
N THR A 166 -0.22 9.64 18.76
CA THR A 166 -1.06 8.91 19.72
C THR A 166 -0.40 7.62 20.22
N ALA A 167 0.66 7.14 19.58
CA ALA A 167 1.41 5.99 20.08
C ALA A 167 2.34 6.40 21.22
N ALA A 168 2.50 5.54 22.21
CA ALA A 168 3.27 5.80 23.42
C ALA A 168 4.72 6.24 23.17
N GLY A 169 5.34 5.87 22.06
CA GLY A 169 6.69 6.30 21.67
C GLY A 169 6.74 7.26 20.49
N GLY A 170 5.61 7.82 20.08
CA GLY A 170 5.55 8.72 18.92
C GLY A 170 5.79 8.05 17.57
N LEU A 171 5.99 6.73 17.55
CA LEU A 171 6.21 5.92 16.35
C LEU A 171 5.28 4.71 16.35
N ALA A 172 4.85 4.30 15.18
CA ALA A 172 4.10 3.05 14.97
C ALA A 172 4.50 2.41 13.65
N TRP A 173 4.38 1.10 13.59
CA TRP A 173 4.45 0.37 12.33
C TRP A 173 3.18 0.65 11.52
N ARG A 174 3.36 0.95 10.26
CA ARG A 174 2.29 0.96 9.27
C ARG A 174 2.72 0.07 8.12
N PRO A 175 1.79 -0.64 7.46
CA PRO A 175 2.13 -1.35 6.25
C PRO A 175 2.75 -0.39 5.25
N ALA A 176 3.87 -0.77 4.66
CA ALA A 176 4.40 -0.05 3.51
C ALA A 176 3.39 -0.19 2.38
N VAL A 177 2.85 0.92 1.90
CA VAL A 177 2.02 0.88 0.69
C VAL A 177 2.95 0.54 -0.47
N PRO A 178 2.69 -0.55 -1.23
CA PRO A 178 3.58 -0.95 -2.31
C PRO A 178 3.69 0.13 -3.39
N ASP A 179 4.90 0.32 -3.92
CA ASP A 179 5.07 1.02 -5.18
C ASP A 179 4.53 0.16 -6.32
N LEU A 180 3.84 0.80 -7.25
CA LEU A 180 3.34 0.15 -8.45
C LEU A 180 4.31 0.38 -9.63
N LEU A 181 4.51 -0.66 -10.43
CA LEU A 181 5.36 -0.57 -11.61
C LEU A 181 4.71 0.35 -12.66
N ASN A 182 5.47 1.30 -13.16
CA ASN A 182 5.02 2.27 -14.16
C ASN A 182 5.78 2.07 -15.48
N ARG A 183 5.13 2.38 -16.58
CA ARG A 183 5.75 2.52 -17.91
C ARG A 183 5.11 3.64 -18.71
N VAL A 184 5.84 4.13 -19.69
CA VAL A 184 5.30 4.99 -20.77
C VAL A 184 5.49 4.23 -22.07
N VAL A 185 4.43 4.08 -22.83
CA VAL A 185 4.46 3.48 -24.16
C VAL A 185 4.01 4.50 -25.18
N TYR A 186 4.55 4.39 -26.38
CA TYR A 186 4.20 5.21 -27.54
C TYR A 186 3.59 4.30 -28.59
N GLU A 187 2.31 4.51 -28.86
CA GLU A 187 1.55 3.72 -29.84
C GLU A 187 1.16 4.58 -31.02
N THR A 188 0.94 3.95 -32.15
CA THR A 188 0.34 4.63 -33.31
C THR A 188 -1.12 4.22 -33.43
N ASP A 189 -2.03 5.18 -33.47
CA ASP A 189 -3.46 4.89 -33.66
C ASP A 189 -3.82 4.64 -35.13
N GLU A 190 -5.10 4.33 -35.40
CA GLU A 190 -5.57 4.08 -36.76
C GLU A 190 -5.52 5.34 -37.65
N ALA A 191 -5.50 6.53 -37.06
CA ALA A 191 -5.34 7.81 -37.79
C ALA A 191 -3.87 8.17 -38.07
N GLY A 192 -2.91 7.43 -37.55
CA GLY A 192 -1.48 7.69 -37.66
C GLY A 192 -0.90 8.65 -36.61
N ASN A 193 -1.65 9.01 -35.57
CA ASN A 193 -1.12 9.82 -34.47
C ASN A 193 -0.23 9.00 -33.56
N THR A 194 0.82 9.60 -33.03
CA THR A 194 1.61 9.01 -31.94
C THR A 194 0.93 9.30 -30.62
N LEU A 195 0.54 8.27 -29.89
CA LEU A 195 -0.09 8.34 -28.58
C LEU A 195 0.94 8.12 -27.50
N GLU A 196 1.05 9.06 -26.57
CA GLU A 196 1.78 8.89 -25.31
C GLU A 196 0.84 8.30 -24.27
N ILE A 197 1.16 7.12 -23.75
CA ILE A 197 0.31 6.38 -22.82
C ILE A 197 1.12 6.02 -21.58
N HIS A 198 0.82 6.68 -20.46
CA HIS A 198 1.35 6.35 -19.15
C HIS A 198 0.51 5.26 -18.52
N GLN A 199 1.14 4.20 -18.04
CA GLN A 199 0.46 3.03 -17.50
C GLN A 199 1.06 2.58 -16.17
N VAL A 200 0.21 1.97 -15.35
CA VAL A 200 0.54 1.36 -14.07
C VAL A 200 0.18 -0.12 -14.14
N TYR A 201 1.07 -0.98 -13.67
CA TYR A 201 0.82 -2.41 -13.55
C TYR A 201 0.17 -2.75 -12.22
N ILE A 202 -0.97 -3.41 -12.25
CA ILE A 202 -1.57 -4.02 -11.07
C ILE A 202 -1.04 -5.46 -11.01
N PRO A 203 -0.19 -5.78 -10.01
CA PRO A 203 0.38 -7.11 -9.92
C PRO A 203 -0.69 -8.17 -9.67
N LEU A 204 -0.38 -9.43 -9.98
CA LEU A 204 -1.22 -10.56 -9.60
C LEU A 204 -1.20 -10.73 -8.08
N PHE A 205 -2.37 -10.92 -7.47
CA PHE A 205 -2.52 -11.19 -6.03
C PHE A 205 -3.82 -11.95 -5.75
N TYR A 206 -3.85 -12.67 -4.63
CA TYR A 206 -5.08 -13.32 -4.16
C TYR A 206 -5.88 -12.39 -3.25
N GLY A 207 -7.21 -12.43 -3.37
CA GLY A 207 -8.14 -11.57 -2.63
C GLY A 207 -8.46 -12.04 -1.21
N ASP A 208 -7.48 -12.60 -0.49
CA ASP A 208 -7.71 -13.13 0.85
C ASP A 208 -8.03 -12.03 1.86
N GLY A 209 -9.14 -12.21 2.59
CA GLY A 209 -9.59 -11.26 3.61
C GLY A 209 -10.46 -10.12 3.09
N LEU A 210 -10.99 -10.21 1.86
CA LEU A 210 -12.04 -9.31 1.39
C LEU A 210 -13.34 -9.48 2.20
N PRO A 211 -14.21 -8.44 2.29
CA PRO A 211 -15.48 -8.53 3.01
C PRO A 211 -16.38 -9.65 2.50
N ASP A 212 -16.47 -9.83 1.18
CA ASP A 212 -17.17 -10.95 0.56
C ASP A 212 -16.25 -12.17 0.52
N THR A 213 -16.48 -13.12 1.42
CA THR A 213 -15.65 -14.33 1.57
C THR A 213 -15.62 -15.22 0.32
N ASN A 214 -16.63 -15.16 -0.53
CA ASN A 214 -16.65 -15.83 -1.84
C ASN A 214 -15.62 -15.26 -2.83
N LEU A 215 -14.95 -14.17 -2.50
CA LEU A 215 -13.86 -13.61 -3.27
C LEU A 215 -12.48 -13.96 -2.70
N ASN A 216 -12.42 -14.67 -1.56
CA ASN A 216 -11.18 -15.18 -1.00
C ASN A 216 -10.63 -16.30 -1.91
N GLY A 217 -9.30 -16.30 -2.10
CA GLY A 217 -8.64 -17.23 -3.02
C GLY A 217 -8.82 -16.91 -4.50
N VAL A 218 -9.57 -15.86 -4.85
CA VAL A 218 -9.71 -15.38 -6.22
C VAL A 218 -8.47 -14.60 -6.63
N LEU A 219 -7.99 -14.86 -7.85
CA LEU A 219 -6.83 -14.18 -8.42
C LEU A 219 -7.25 -12.87 -9.08
N PHE A 220 -6.63 -11.77 -8.67
CA PHE A 220 -6.85 -10.42 -9.17
C PHE A 220 -5.58 -9.84 -9.80
N GLY A 221 -5.72 -8.74 -10.57
CA GLY A 221 -4.60 -8.03 -11.17
C GLY A 221 -4.08 -8.69 -12.45
N GLY A 222 -2.78 -8.48 -12.73
CA GLY A 222 -2.12 -9.03 -13.91
C GLY A 222 -2.29 -8.20 -15.18
N PHE A 223 -2.61 -6.92 -15.08
CA PHE A 223 -2.84 -6.04 -16.23
C PHE A 223 -2.17 -4.67 -16.06
N TRP A 224 -1.97 -4.00 -17.18
CA TRP A 224 -1.61 -2.59 -17.23
C TRP A 224 -2.86 -1.73 -17.40
N ILE A 225 -2.96 -0.65 -16.64
CA ILE A 225 -4.06 0.32 -16.75
C ILE A 225 -3.49 1.73 -16.91
N ASP A 226 -4.21 2.59 -17.62
CA ASP A 226 -3.83 3.98 -17.79
C ASP A 226 -3.64 4.66 -16.44
N LYS A 227 -2.50 5.32 -16.28
CA LYS A 227 -2.16 6.05 -15.07
C LYS A 227 -3.07 7.26 -14.85
N TYR A 228 -3.47 7.90 -15.93
CA TYR A 228 -4.30 9.10 -15.97
C TYR A 228 -5.58 8.84 -16.77
N LEU A 229 -6.59 9.68 -16.57
CA LEU A 229 -7.75 9.71 -17.44
C LEU A 229 -7.33 9.85 -18.90
N ALA A 230 -8.07 9.22 -19.80
CA ALA A 230 -7.84 9.34 -21.23
C ALA A 230 -7.95 10.78 -21.69
N CYS A 231 -7.12 11.16 -22.65
CA CYS A 231 -7.12 12.46 -23.31
C CYS A 231 -6.98 12.28 -24.82
N GLN A 232 -7.31 13.31 -25.58
CA GLN A 232 -7.09 13.31 -27.04
C GLN A 232 -5.58 13.29 -27.35
N PRO A 233 -5.17 12.83 -28.52
CA PRO A 233 -3.74 12.77 -28.90
C PRO A 233 -3.00 14.10 -28.74
N ASP A 234 -3.64 15.19 -29.15
CA ASP A 234 -3.14 16.56 -29.13
C ASP A 234 -3.64 17.40 -27.93
N ALA A 235 -4.24 16.76 -26.93
CA ALA A 235 -4.66 17.46 -25.71
C ALA A 235 -3.50 18.13 -24.97
N SER A 236 -3.77 19.32 -24.43
CA SER A 236 -2.83 20.13 -23.65
C SER A 236 -3.45 20.58 -22.32
N ASN A 237 -2.74 21.38 -21.57
CA ASN A 237 -3.25 21.97 -20.33
C ASN A 237 -4.29 23.10 -20.54
N VAL A 238 -4.53 23.49 -21.78
CA VAL A 238 -5.48 24.57 -22.15
C VAL A 238 -6.49 24.14 -23.23
N SER A 239 -6.39 22.91 -23.75
CA SER A 239 -7.26 22.39 -24.80
C SER A 239 -7.48 20.90 -24.67
N HIS A 240 -8.72 20.46 -24.89
CA HIS A 240 -9.06 19.04 -24.98
C HIS A 240 -8.58 18.38 -26.28
N GLY A 241 -8.04 19.16 -27.23
CA GLY A 241 -7.57 18.70 -28.55
C GLY A 241 -8.54 19.02 -29.67
N SER A 242 -8.22 18.53 -30.87
CA SER A 242 -8.90 18.84 -32.13
C SER A 242 -9.92 17.77 -32.56
N VAL A 243 -9.91 16.59 -31.94
CA VAL A 243 -10.84 15.50 -32.26
C VAL A 243 -12.25 15.83 -31.74
N SER A 244 -13.27 15.52 -32.52
CA SER A 244 -14.66 15.65 -32.06
C SER A 244 -14.88 14.84 -30.78
N ALA A 245 -15.41 15.46 -29.74
CA ALA A 245 -15.53 14.85 -28.42
C ALA A 245 -16.25 13.51 -28.45
N ASN A 246 -17.35 13.39 -29.21
CA ASN A 246 -18.15 12.14 -29.29
C ASN A 246 -18.02 11.41 -30.64
N ASN A 247 -16.97 11.68 -31.40
CA ASN A 247 -16.71 10.95 -32.64
C ASN A 247 -15.18 10.83 -32.82
N PRO A 248 -14.55 9.82 -32.23
CA PRO A 248 -13.12 9.62 -32.36
C PRO A 248 -12.68 9.31 -33.79
N GLY A 249 -13.58 8.76 -34.64
CA GLY A 249 -13.18 8.26 -35.95
C GLY A 249 -12.11 7.18 -35.81
N ALA A 250 -10.95 7.40 -36.45
CA ALA A 250 -9.77 6.55 -36.33
C ALA A 250 -8.78 6.98 -35.22
N ASN A 251 -9.08 8.08 -34.50
CA ASN A 251 -8.19 8.57 -33.45
C ASN A 251 -8.28 7.71 -32.18
N GLY A 252 -7.13 7.34 -31.64
CA GLY A 252 -6.97 6.68 -30.37
C GLY A 252 -6.89 7.65 -29.20
N ALA A 253 -7.07 7.16 -27.99
CA ALA A 253 -6.91 7.95 -26.79
C ALA A 253 -5.49 7.84 -26.21
N ALA A 254 -4.88 8.95 -25.83
CA ALA A 254 -3.65 9.02 -25.04
C ALA A 254 -3.95 8.96 -23.54
N SER A 255 -2.92 8.87 -22.70
CA SER A 255 -3.01 8.98 -21.24
C SER A 255 -1.80 9.77 -20.74
N LYS A 256 -1.97 11.07 -20.54
CA LYS A 256 -0.88 12.02 -20.22
C LYS A 256 -1.18 12.79 -18.94
N PRO A 257 -0.18 13.19 -18.16
CA PRO A 257 -0.36 14.06 -17.01
C PRO A 257 -0.65 15.51 -17.42
N HIS A 258 -1.37 16.22 -16.58
CA HIS A 258 -1.58 17.66 -16.60
C HIS A 258 -2.18 18.19 -17.92
N VAL A 259 -3.09 17.43 -18.51
CA VAL A 259 -3.83 17.82 -19.71
C VAL A 259 -5.33 17.74 -19.47
N VAL A 260 -6.10 18.37 -20.34
CA VAL A 260 -7.56 18.31 -20.32
C VAL A 260 -8.01 16.86 -20.63
N PRO A 261 -8.80 16.23 -19.76
CA PRO A 261 -9.32 14.88 -20.03
C PRO A 261 -10.33 14.87 -21.18
N TRP A 262 -10.39 13.75 -21.88
CA TRP A 262 -11.38 13.55 -22.94
C TRP A 262 -12.75 13.27 -22.33
N THR A 263 -13.62 14.25 -22.36
CA THR A 263 -15.01 14.19 -21.89
C THR A 263 -16.01 14.51 -23.00
N TRP A 264 -17.31 14.60 -22.67
CA TRP A 264 -18.38 14.71 -23.66
C TRP A 264 -18.41 13.55 -24.65
N ILE A 265 -17.98 12.38 -24.21
CA ILE A 265 -17.84 11.17 -25.01
C ILE A 265 -18.85 10.11 -24.54
N SER A 266 -19.49 9.43 -25.47
CA SER A 266 -20.40 8.33 -25.20
C SER A 266 -19.63 7.04 -24.90
N TRP A 267 -20.28 6.06 -24.29
CA TRP A 267 -19.70 4.75 -24.04
C TRP A 267 -19.18 4.07 -25.33
N TYR A 268 -19.94 4.17 -26.43
CA TYR A 268 -19.53 3.63 -27.72
C TYR A 268 -18.25 4.27 -28.24
N SER A 269 -18.20 5.60 -28.19
CA SER A 269 -17.04 6.38 -28.68
C SER A 269 -15.83 6.22 -27.77
N ALA A 270 -16.00 6.12 -26.46
CA ALA A 270 -14.92 5.84 -25.53
C ALA A 270 -14.29 4.46 -25.79
N LYS A 271 -15.12 3.44 -26.00
CA LYS A 271 -14.70 2.10 -26.36
C LYS A 271 -13.90 2.12 -27.68
N GLN A 272 -14.42 2.78 -28.70
CA GLN A 272 -13.74 2.94 -30.00
C GLN A 272 -12.39 3.65 -29.85
N ALA A 273 -12.32 4.75 -29.09
CA ALA A 273 -11.07 5.49 -28.91
C ALA A 273 -9.97 4.67 -28.22
N ILE A 274 -10.34 3.78 -27.31
CA ILE A 274 -9.36 2.83 -26.71
C ILE A 274 -8.99 1.74 -27.69
N GLU A 275 -9.95 1.18 -28.41
CA GLU A 275 -9.73 0.10 -29.38
C GLU A 275 -8.91 0.56 -30.60
N ASN A 276 -8.88 1.85 -30.93
CA ASN A 276 -8.05 2.43 -31.99
C ASN A 276 -6.56 2.52 -31.63
N ARG A 277 -6.19 2.36 -30.35
CA ARG A 277 -4.78 2.36 -29.92
C ARG A 277 -4.02 1.21 -30.57
N GLY A 278 -2.82 1.48 -31.06
CA GLY A 278 -1.99 0.47 -31.72
C GLY A 278 -2.48 0.06 -33.12
N GLY A 279 -3.53 0.67 -33.63
CA GLY A 279 -4.07 0.41 -34.97
C GLY A 279 -4.41 -1.06 -35.22
N ALA A 280 -4.16 -1.56 -36.41
CA ALA A 280 -4.40 -2.96 -36.76
C ALA A 280 -3.60 -3.95 -35.92
N ALA A 281 -2.43 -3.55 -35.37
CA ALA A 281 -1.62 -4.40 -34.50
C ALA A 281 -2.27 -4.65 -33.13
N ASN A 282 -3.26 -3.83 -32.75
CA ASN A 282 -4.01 -3.99 -31.52
C ASN A 282 -4.97 -5.19 -31.54
N ARG A 283 -5.24 -5.76 -32.69
CA ARG A 283 -6.29 -6.78 -32.87
C ARG A 283 -5.73 -8.07 -33.43
N LYS A 284 -5.98 -9.18 -32.73
CA LYS A 284 -5.83 -10.52 -33.29
C LYS A 284 -7.21 -11.09 -33.51
N SER A 285 -7.55 -11.48 -34.72
CA SER A 285 -8.87 -12.03 -35.02
C SER A 285 -8.75 -13.24 -35.92
N GLY A 286 -9.74 -14.11 -35.85
CA GLY A 286 -9.78 -15.31 -36.67
C GLY A 286 -11.02 -16.15 -36.40
N THR A 287 -11.08 -17.31 -37.05
CA THR A 287 -12.06 -18.33 -36.77
C THR A 287 -11.60 -19.21 -35.61
N CYS A 288 -12.49 -19.57 -34.72
CA CYS A 288 -12.18 -20.48 -33.62
C CYS A 288 -11.89 -21.89 -34.19
N THR A 289 -10.83 -22.52 -33.70
CA THR A 289 -10.56 -23.92 -33.96
C THR A 289 -10.99 -24.74 -32.74
N PRO A 290 -12.13 -25.46 -32.77
CA PRO A 290 -12.66 -26.13 -31.59
C PRO A 290 -11.79 -27.33 -31.18
N LEU A 291 -11.94 -27.73 -29.91
CA LEU A 291 -11.40 -28.99 -29.40
C LEU A 291 -12.33 -30.14 -29.78
N ALA A 292 -11.81 -31.36 -29.82
CA ALA A 292 -12.59 -32.57 -30.10
C ALA A 292 -13.63 -32.89 -29.03
N ASP A 293 -13.47 -32.37 -27.81
CA ASP A 293 -14.39 -32.56 -26.67
C ASP A 293 -15.51 -31.51 -26.56
N GLU A 294 -15.70 -30.70 -27.60
CA GLU A 294 -16.76 -29.68 -27.69
C GLU A 294 -16.78 -28.71 -26.50
N SER A 295 -15.64 -28.13 -26.15
CA SER A 295 -15.51 -27.22 -25.01
C SER A 295 -16.23 -25.89 -25.24
N ALA A 296 -16.92 -25.38 -24.23
CA ALA A 296 -17.51 -24.04 -24.20
C ALA A 296 -16.53 -22.95 -23.75
N SER A 297 -15.31 -23.32 -23.34
CA SER A 297 -14.30 -22.36 -22.81
C SER A 297 -12.94 -22.47 -23.48
N LYS A 298 -12.72 -23.41 -24.38
CA LYS A 298 -11.40 -23.68 -24.94
C LYS A 298 -11.43 -23.78 -26.46
N PHE A 299 -10.44 -23.20 -27.11
CA PHE A 299 -10.21 -23.34 -28.56
C PHE A 299 -8.73 -23.07 -28.88
N TYR A 300 -8.30 -23.42 -30.08
CA TYR A 300 -6.94 -23.16 -30.51
C TYR A 300 -6.85 -21.86 -31.31
N VAL A 301 -5.75 -21.13 -31.10
CA VAL A 301 -5.36 -19.95 -31.85
C VAL A 301 -3.91 -20.08 -32.31
N GLU A 302 -3.53 -19.41 -33.40
CA GLU A 302 -2.18 -19.57 -33.96
C GLU A 302 -1.06 -19.09 -33.03
N ASP A 303 -1.30 -18.02 -32.25
CA ASP A 303 -0.33 -17.44 -31.33
C ASP A 303 -1.01 -17.04 -30.03
N VAL A 304 -0.60 -17.67 -28.94
CA VAL A 304 -1.10 -17.44 -27.58
C VAL A 304 -0.19 -16.55 -26.73
N SER A 305 0.90 -16.03 -27.34
CA SER A 305 1.89 -15.23 -26.62
C SER A 305 1.25 -14.00 -25.98
N HIS A 306 1.51 -13.80 -24.68
CA HIS A 306 1.06 -12.64 -23.94
C HIS A 306 -0.47 -12.42 -23.88
N LEU A 307 -1.27 -13.48 -24.04
CA LEU A 307 -2.72 -13.37 -24.05
C LEU A 307 -3.38 -13.56 -22.68
N ILE A 308 -2.70 -14.14 -21.68
CA ILE A 308 -3.27 -14.32 -20.33
C ILE A 308 -3.67 -12.95 -19.77
N GLY A 309 -4.89 -12.87 -19.22
CA GLY A 309 -5.51 -11.66 -18.71
C GLY A 309 -6.21 -10.80 -19.76
N LYS A 310 -5.91 -11.00 -21.05
CA LYS A 310 -6.50 -10.20 -22.13
C LYS A 310 -7.98 -10.47 -22.31
N ARG A 311 -8.66 -9.44 -22.79
CA ARG A 311 -10.06 -9.54 -23.16
C ARG A 311 -10.19 -10.10 -24.57
N VAL A 312 -11.07 -11.08 -24.69
CA VAL A 312 -11.44 -11.69 -25.97
C VAL A 312 -12.92 -11.54 -26.20
N TYR A 313 -13.27 -11.24 -27.42
CA TYR A 313 -14.63 -11.24 -27.92
C TYR A 313 -14.81 -12.48 -28.79
N VAL A 314 -15.76 -13.35 -28.44
CA VAL A 314 -16.13 -14.49 -29.25
C VAL A 314 -17.53 -14.25 -29.81
N THR A 315 -17.67 -14.32 -31.13
CA THR A 315 -18.98 -14.22 -31.79
C THR A 315 -19.52 -15.62 -32.02
N GLN A 316 -20.61 -15.94 -31.35
CA GLN A 316 -21.29 -17.21 -31.42
C GLN A 316 -22.78 -16.97 -31.65
N GLY A 317 -23.36 -17.55 -32.71
CA GLY A 317 -24.77 -17.37 -33.04
C GLY A 317 -25.16 -15.89 -33.26
N GLY A 318 -24.24 -15.02 -33.69
CA GLY A 318 -24.48 -13.60 -33.90
C GLY A 318 -24.38 -12.73 -32.65
N VAL A 319 -24.16 -13.31 -31.50
CA VAL A 319 -23.88 -12.57 -30.23
C VAL A 319 -22.39 -12.50 -29.99
N ARG A 320 -21.87 -11.30 -29.68
CA ARG A 320 -20.45 -11.03 -29.41
C ARG A 320 -20.21 -11.08 -27.90
N TYR A 321 -19.78 -12.22 -27.39
CA TYR A 321 -19.52 -12.46 -25.97
C TYR A 321 -18.17 -11.89 -25.52
N VAL A 322 -18.16 -11.20 -24.40
CA VAL A 322 -16.96 -10.65 -23.75
C VAL A 322 -16.45 -11.67 -22.74
N ARG A 323 -15.21 -12.11 -22.89
CA ARG A 323 -14.56 -13.08 -21.99
C ARG A 323 -13.13 -12.65 -21.69
N ARG A 324 -12.55 -13.25 -20.67
CA ARG A 324 -11.13 -13.06 -20.31
C ARG A 324 -10.35 -14.34 -20.61
N VAL A 325 -9.14 -14.20 -21.13
CA VAL A 325 -8.21 -15.32 -21.29
C VAL A 325 -7.60 -15.63 -19.93
N VAL A 326 -7.81 -16.81 -19.42
CA VAL A 326 -7.34 -17.22 -18.10
C VAL A 326 -6.18 -18.19 -18.15
N ARG A 327 -6.02 -18.89 -19.26
CA ARG A 327 -4.91 -19.81 -19.47
C ARG A 327 -4.55 -19.89 -20.95
N THR A 328 -3.28 -20.13 -21.22
CA THR A 328 -2.77 -20.42 -22.55
C THR A 328 -1.83 -21.61 -22.52
N GLY A 329 -1.83 -22.40 -23.61
CA GLY A 329 -1.04 -23.61 -23.70
C GLY A 329 -1.57 -24.78 -22.88
N GLY A 330 -1.06 -25.97 -23.14
CA GLY A 330 -1.42 -27.21 -22.50
C GLY A 330 -0.36 -28.28 -22.67
N ASP A 331 -0.67 -29.51 -22.24
CA ASP A 331 0.24 -30.65 -22.36
C ASP A 331 0.34 -31.13 -23.81
N THR A 332 1.43 -30.82 -24.47
CA THR A 332 1.71 -31.21 -25.86
C THR A 332 2.04 -32.70 -26.05
N THR A 333 2.21 -33.46 -24.95
CA THR A 333 2.42 -34.90 -25.03
C THR A 333 1.13 -35.64 -25.37
N ALA A 334 -0.03 -35.12 -24.89
CA ALA A 334 -1.34 -35.67 -25.18
C ALA A 334 -1.98 -35.05 -26.44
N ASP A 335 -1.71 -33.76 -26.68
CA ASP A 335 -2.24 -33.02 -27.84
C ASP A 335 -1.16 -32.11 -28.45
N PRO A 336 -0.68 -32.38 -29.67
CA PRO A 336 0.34 -31.56 -30.33
C PRO A 336 -0.06 -30.08 -30.51
N ASN A 337 -1.37 -29.78 -30.54
CA ASN A 337 -1.90 -28.44 -30.66
C ASN A 337 -2.05 -27.73 -29.32
N ALA A 338 -1.83 -28.41 -28.21
CA ALA A 338 -2.02 -27.84 -26.87
C ALA A 338 -1.19 -26.57 -26.63
N ALA A 339 -0.05 -26.40 -27.29
CA ALA A 339 0.72 -25.16 -27.26
C ALA A 339 -0.05 -23.93 -27.75
N LYS A 340 -1.07 -24.13 -28.59
CA LYS A 340 -1.95 -23.10 -29.17
C LYS A 340 -3.28 -22.93 -28.40
N LEU A 341 -3.47 -23.65 -27.30
CA LEU A 341 -4.70 -23.64 -26.53
C LEU A 341 -4.92 -22.28 -25.86
N LEU A 342 -6.16 -21.81 -25.93
CA LEU A 342 -6.64 -20.63 -25.21
C LEU A 342 -7.85 -21.04 -24.39
N GLU A 343 -7.85 -20.69 -23.10
CA GLU A 343 -8.95 -20.96 -22.18
C GLU A 343 -9.58 -19.65 -21.68
N LEU A 344 -10.91 -19.61 -21.70
CA LEU A 344 -11.73 -18.44 -21.39
C LEU A 344 -12.45 -18.58 -20.06
N TYR A 345 -12.67 -17.46 -19.40
CA TYR A 345 -13.56 -17.37 -18.27
C TYR A 345 -14.50 -16.14 -18.36
N PRO A 346 -15.77 -16.28 -17.97
CA PRO A 346 -16.51 -17.54 -17.79
C PRO A 346 -16.69 -18.29 -19.12
N PRO A 347 -17.13 -19.57 -19.09
CA PRO A 347 -17.47 -20.30 -20.31
C PRO A 347 -18.51 -19.58 -21.17
N LEU A 348 -18.56 -19.88 -22.45
CA LEU A 348 -19.62 -19.47 -23.36
C LEU A 348 -20.92 -20.26 -23.08
N PRO A 349 -22.07 -19.76 -23.54
CA PRO A 349 -23.34 -20.46 -23.34
C PRO A 349 -23.45 -21.82 -24.07
N ALA A 350 -22.67 -22.02 -25.12
CA ALA A 350 -22.63 -23.23 -25.90
C ALA A 350 -21.20 -23.64 -26.27
N PRO A 351 -20.94 -24.90 -26.63
CA PRO A 351 -19.65 -25.32 -27.15
C PRO A 351 -19.18 -24.47 -28.34
N ILE A 352 -17.87 -24.23 -28.41
CA ILE A 352 -17.25 -23.47 -29.49
C ILE A 352 -17.15 -24.34 -30.74
N THR A 353 -17.49 -23.75 -31.88
CA THR A 353 -17.49 -24.41 -33.18
C THR A 353 -16.58 -23.68 -34.17
N ASP A 354 -16.34 -24.28 -35.32
CA ASP A 354 -15.59 -23.69 -36.45
C ASP A 354 -16.36 -22.55 -37.17
N ALA A 355 -17.66 -22.38 -36.86
CA ALA A 355 -18.47 -21.26 -37.31
C ALA A 355 -18.29 -20.00 -36.45
N ASP A 356 -17.69 -20.14 -35.25
CA ASP A 356 -17.48 -19.04 -34.33
C ASP A 356 -16.21 -18.30 -34.66
N THR A 357 -16.21 -17.00 -34.39
CA THR A 357 -15.03 -16.13 -34.61
C THR A 357 -14.57 -15.49 -33.32
N TYR A 358 -13.29 -15.16 -33.25
CA TYR A 358 -12.73 -14.45 -32.11
C TYR A 358 -12.04 -13.15 -32.51
N GLU A 359 -12.00 -12.22 -31.58
CA GLU A 359 -11.22 -11.00 -31.65
C GLU A 359 -10.59 -10.73 -30.26
N ILE A 360 -9.27 -10.64 -30.19
CA ILE A 360 -8.53 -10.33 -28.98
C ILE A 360 -7.98 -8.93 -29.12
N LEU A 361 -8.34 -8.05 -28.19
CA LEU A 361 -7.89 -6.68 -28.15
C LEU A 361 -6.69 -6.54 -27.22
N HIS A 362 -5.68 -5.78 -27.64
CA HIS A 362 -4.58 -5.41 -26.77
C HIS A 362 -5.00 -4.30 -25.80
N TYR A 363 -5.76 -3.31 -26.29
CA TYR A 363 -6.33 -2.21 -25.50
C TYR A 363 -7.86 -2.29 -25.47
N TYR A 364 -8.46 -2.11 -24.28
CA TYR A 364 -9.91 -2.19 -24.10
C TYR A 364 -10.36 -1.30 -22.90
N LEU A 365 -11.66 -1.00 -22.79
CA LEU A 365 -12.22 -0.34 -21.60
C LEU A 365 -12.20 -1.30 -20.40
N PRO A 366 -11.85 -0.84 -19.19
CA PRO A 366 -11.89 -1.67 -17.99
C PRO A 366 -13.31 -2.17 -17.72
N GLY A 367 -13.44 -3.46 -17.43
CA GLY A 367 -14.70 -4.09 -17.04
C GLY A 367 -14.76 -4.36 -15.54
N GLY A 368 -15.69 -5.26 -15.15
CA GLY A 368 -15.84 -5.60 -13.74
C GLY A 368 -14.59 -6.12 -13.08
N TYR A 369 -13.85 -6.99 -13.79
CA TYR A 369 -12.63 -7.60 -13.25
C TYR A 369 -11.54 -6.56 -12.91
N GLU A 370 -11.29 -5.63 -13.82
CA GLU A 370 -10.27 -4.59 -13.61
C GLU A 370 -10.67 -3.67 -12.45
N TRP A 371 -11.91 -3.20 -12.42
CA TRP A 371 -12.42 -2.38 -11.31
C TRP A 371 -12.45 -3.13 -9.98
N MET A 372 -12.83 -4.43 -9.99
CA MET A 372 -12.77 -5.27 -8.79
C MET A 372 -11.33 -5.46 -8.30
N SER A 373 -10.38 -5.63 -9.22
CA SER A 373 -8.95 -5.73 -8.88
C SER A 373 -8.42 -4.46 -8.23
N LEU A 374 -8.82 -3.28 -8.72
CA LEU A 374 -8.45 -1.98 -8.12
C LEU A 374 -9.05 -1.84 -6.71
N TYR A 375 -10.32 -2.20 -6.54
CA TYR A 375 -10.99 -2.19 -5.24
C TYR A 375 -10.30 -3.17 -4.26
N ALA A 376 -10.08 -4.40 -4.69
CA ALA A 376 -9.43 -5.44 -3.87
C ALA A 376 -8.00 -5.02 -3.48
N TRP A 377 -7.24 -4.46 -4.41
CA TRP A 377 -5.90 -3.93 -4.14
C TRP A 377 -5.94 -2.83 -3.07
N ALA A 378 -6.84 -1.86 -3.21
CA ALA A 378 -6.99 -0.77 -2.24
C ALA A 378 -7.46 -1.29 -0.88
N TYR A 379 -8.39 -2.23 -0.85
CA TYR A 379 -8.82 -2.87 0.40
C TYR A 379 -7.65 -3.55 1.11
N MET A 380 -6.92 -4.40 0.37
CA MET A 380 -5.82 -5.23 0.90
C MET A 380 -4.61 -4.42 1.35
N ASN A 381 -4.27 -3.33 0.66
CA ASN A 381 -3.05 -2.57 0.92
C ASN A 381 -3.28 -1.26 1.69
N LEU A 382 -4.52 -0.77 1.75
CA LEU A 382 -4.83 0.50 2.39
C LEU A 382 -5.88 0.36 3.50
N TYR A 383 -7.11 0.02 3.14
CA TYR A 383 -8.25 0.12 4.05
C TYR A 383 -8.12 -0.77 5.28
N ARG A 384 -7.85 -2.07 5.11
CA ARG A 384 -7.70 -3.01 6.23
C ARG A 384 -6.54 -2.67 7.17
N HIS A 385 -5.61 -1.83 6.72
CA HIS A 385 -4.47 -1.36 7.50
C HIS A 385 -4.70 0.03 8.11
N GLY A 386 -5.92 0.58 8.02
CA GLY A 386 -6.28 1.88 8.59
C GLY A 386 -5.73 3.09 7.83
N LEU A 387 -5.24 2.92 6.61
CA LEU A 387 -4.75 4.01 5.75
C LEU A 387 -5.89 4.73 5.02
N GLY A 388 -7.11 4.19 5.11
CA GLY A 388 -8.28 4.71 4.40
C GLY A 388 -8.33 4.31 2.94
N TRP A 389 -9.34 4.80 2.24
CA TRP A 389 -9.54 4.58 0.82
C TRP A 389 -8.86 5.67 -0.02
N PRO A 390 -8.55 5.41 -1.30
CA PRO A 390 -8.05 6.45 -2.21
C PRO A 390 -9.01 7.64 -2.25
N LYS A 391 -8.45 8.83 -2.27
CA LYS A 391 -9.18 10.09 -2.39
C LYS A 391 -9.17 10.58 -3.84
N GLY A 392 -9.88 11.66 -4.08
CA GLY A 392 -9.89 12.29 -5.40
C GLY A 392 -10.62 13.62 -5.41
N ASN A 393 -10.71 14.22 -6.57
CA ASN A 393 -11.43 15.46 -6.78
C ASN A 393 -12.94 15.25 -6.69
N THR A 394 -13.52 15.55 -5.53
CA THR A 394 -14.97 15.48 -5.29
C THR A 394 -15.53 16.82 -4.76
N ASN A 395 -14.88 17.95 -5.05
CA ASN A 395 -15.07 19.27 -4.45
C ASN A 395 -14.66 19.39 -2.98
N TRP A 396 -14.61 18.31 -2.26
CA TRP A 396 -14.35 18.28 -0.82
C TRP A 396 -13.40 17.13 -0.44
N GLY A 397 -12.60 16.67 -1.40
CA GLY A 397 -11.94 15.40 -1.26
C GLY A 397 -12.96 14.27 -1.32
N LYS A 398 -12.69 13.16 -0.70
CA LYS A 398 -13.61 12.02 -0.68
C LYS A 398 -14.86 12.27 0.19
N HIS A 399 -14.74 13.05 1.26
CA HIS A 399 -15.80 13.30 2.21
C HIS A 399 -16.26 14.77 2.16
N HIS A 400 -17.29 15.06 1.37
CA HIS A 400 -17.83 16.41 1.22
C HIS A 400 -18.27 17.04 2.55
N SER A 401 -18.56 16.26 3.58
CA SER A 401 -18.92 16.71 4.91
C SER A 401 -17.71 17.01 5.82
N ASP A 402 -16.50 16.67 5.42
CA ASP A 402 -15.30 16.99 6.18
C ASP A 402 -14.60 18.23 5.58
N PRO A 403 -14.67 19.38 6.25
CA PRO A 403 -14.08 20.61 5.72
C PRO A 403 -12.55 20.57 5.60
N ARG A 404 -11.88 19.62 6.28
CA ARG A 404 -10.44 19.42 6.17
C ARG A 404 -10.03 18.74 4.87
N GLU A 405 -10.98 18.09 4.22
CA GLU A 405 -10.79 17.39 2.94
C GLU A 405 -11.27 18.22 1.75
N ARG A 406 -11.67 19.45 1.99
CA ARG A 406 -12.04 20.39 0.94
C ARG A 406 -10.82 20.72 0.08
N VAL A 407 -10.85 20.33 -1.18
CA VAL A 407 -9.66 20.28 -2.00
C VAL A 407 -9.75 21.20 -3.19
N TYR A 408 -8.93 22.24 -3.15
CA TYR A 408 -8.59 23.08 -4.30
C TYR A 408 -7.12 22.84 -4.69
N GLU A 409 -6.69 21.58 -4.71
CA GLU A 409 -5.27 21.26 -4.80
C GLU A 409 -4.84 20.84 -6.22
N GLY A 410 -5.80 20.48 -7.09
CA GLY A 410 -5.51 20.18 -8.49
C GLY A 410 -5.46 21.43 -9.37
N LEU A 411 -4.80 21.32 -10.52
CA LEU A 411 -4.82 22.38 -11.52
C LEU A 411 -6.20 22.43 -12.18
N PRO A 412 -6.90 23.60 -12.21
CA PRO A 412 -8.21 23.69 -12.80
C PRO A 412 -8.16 23.42 -14.30
N ASP A 413 -9.18 22.75 -14.81
CA ASP A 413 -9.38 22.59 -16.25
C ASP A 413 -9.96 23.88 -16.83
N PRO A 414 -9.23 24.60 -17.67
CA PRO A 414 -9.70 25.89 -18.18
C PRO A 414 -10.84 25.78 -19.20
N VAL A 415 -11.06 24.57 -19.74
CA VAL A 415 -12.16 24.30 -20.69
C VAL A 415 -13.47 24.06 -19.96
N GLN A 416 -13.40 23.60 -18.71
CA GLN A 416 -14.55 23.41 -17.82
C GLN A 416 -14.26 24.04 -16.46
N PRO A 417 -14.21 25.38 -16.38
CA PRO A 417 -14.00 26.06 -15.10
C PRO A 417 -15.19 25.83 -14.17
N GLY A 418 -14.98 26.10 -12.94
CA GLY A 418 -15.81 25.90 -11.78
C GLY A 418 -17.32 25.78 -11.96
N TYR A 419 -17.84 24.76 -11.38
CA TYR A 419 -19.21 24.35 -11.34
C TYR A 419 -20.12 25.37 -10.62
N ASP A 420 -19.62 26.07 -9.60
CA ASP A 420 -20.35 27.04 -8.76
C ASP A 420 -19.78 28.47 -8.80
N GLY A 421 -18.89 28.73 -9.74
CA GLY A 421 -18.24 30.04 -9.88
C GLY A 421 -17.13 30.31 -8.88
N ASN A 422 -16.88 29.42 -7.94
CA ASN A 422 -15.85 29.59 -6.89
C ASN A 422 -14.66 28.68 -7.05
N ALA A 423 -14.69 27.70 -7.96
CA ALA A 423 -13.62 26.76 -8.02
C ALA A 423 -13.69 25.74 -9.11
N ILE A 424 -12.91 24.96 -9.04
CA ILE A 424 -12.42 23.82 -9.70
C ILE A 424 -13.55 22.79 -9.73
N ALA A 425 -14.24 22.68 -10.83
CA ALA A 425 -15.11 21.55 -11.06
C ALA A 425 -14.23 20.36 -11.48
N ARG A 426 -13.71 20.38 -12.69
CA ARG A 426 -12.80 19.37 -13.21
C ARG A 426 -11.36 19.85 -13.12
N THR A 427 -10.44 18.96 -12.82
CA THR A 427 -9.01 19.24 -12.83
C THR A 427 -8.32 18.58 -14.02
N LEU A 428 -7.16 19.10 -14.39
CA LEU A 428 -6.27 18.45 -15.34
C LEU A 428 -5.86 17.06 -14.82
N THR A 429 -5.65 16.13 -15.73
CA THR A 429 -5.31 14.73 -15.42
C THR A 429 -4.10 14.65 -14.47
N GLY A 430 -4.22 13.92 -13.36
CA GLY A 430 -3.13 13.69 -12.42
C GLY A 430 -2.52 14.94 -11.78
N SER A 431 -3.23 16.08 -11.78
CA SER A 431 -2.70 17.35 -11.25
C SER A 431 -2.97 17.55 -9.76
N GLY A 432 -3.66 16.64 -9.13
CA GLY A 432 -3.99 16.71 -7.71
C GLY A 432 -2.82 16.31 -6.78
N PRO A 433 -3.05 16.31 -5.47
CA PRO A 433 -2.08 15.84 -4.49
C PRO A 433 -1.89 14.31 -4.59
N LEU A 434 -0.81 13.79 -4.03
CA LEU A 434 -0.51 12.34 -4.02
C LEU A 434 -1.66 11.49 -3.47
N SER A 435 -2.46 12.03 -2.54
CA SER A 435 -3.63 11.35 -1.98
C SER A 435 -4.72 11.03 -3.01
N TRP A 436 -4.68 11.62 -4.21
CA TRP A 436 -5.58 11.31 -5.31
C TRP A 436 -5.08 10.16 -6.19
N SER A 437 -3.88 9.65 -5.94
CA SER A 437 -3.42 8.42 -6.55
C SER A 437 -3.84 7.20 -5.75
N LEU A 438 -3.97 6.06 -6.40
CA LEU A 438 -4.43 4.80 -5.81
C LEU A 438 -3.65 4.42 -4.55
N ASN A 439 -2.34 4.61 -4.55
CA ASN A 439 -1.44 4.22 -3.45
C ASN A 439 -0.89 5.40 -2.64
N GLY A 440 -1.37 6.62 -2.89
CA GLY A 440 -0.85 7.83 -2.23
C GLY A 440 0.58 8.21 -2.63
N LYS A 441 1.08 7.68 -3.75
CA LYS A 441 2.44 7.90 -4.27
C LYS A 441 2.39 8.28 -5.76
N GLU A 442 3.49 8.82 -6.28
CA GLU A 442 3.64 9.10 -7.72
C GLU A 442 3.47 7.85 -8.59
N SER A 443 3.79 6.66 -8.06
CA SER A 443 3.66 5.40 -8.78
C SER A 443 2.21 4.91 -8.94
N GLY A 444 1.23 5.57 -8.31
CA GLY A 444 -0.17 5.16 -8.33
C GLY A 444 -0.95 5.58 -9.57
N ILE A 445 -2.18 5.08 -9.69
CA ILE A 445 -3.15 5.48 -10.72
C ILE A 445 -3.90 6.69 -10.20
N TRP A 446 -4.02 7.73 -11.00
CA TRP A 446 -4.63 8.99 -10.61
C TRP A 446 -6.10 9.09 -11.02
N ASP A 447 -6.87 9.87 -10.25
CA ASP A 447 -8.25 10.25 -10.57
C ASP A 447 -9.24 9.06 -10.68
N LEU A 448 -8.97 7.92 -10.03
CA LEU A 448 -9.91 6.79 -9.98
C LEU A 448 -11.18 7.09 -9.17
N VAL A 449 -11.11 8.09 -8.28
CA VAL A 449 -12.21 8.53 -7.43
C VAL A 449 -12.44 10.02 -7.67
N GLY A 450 -13.64 10.38 -8.12
CA GLY A 450 -13.92 11.77 -8.45
C GLY A 450 -13.32 12.23 -9.78
N ASN A 451 -13.18 13.52 -9.95
CA ASN A 451 -12.80 14.23 -11.16
C ASN A 451 -13.78 13.97 -12.33
N CYS A 452 -13.68 12.86 -13.01
CA CYS A 452 -14.63 12.44 -14.03
C CYS A 452 -15.15 11.04 -13.76
N TRP A 453 -16.43 10.80 -14.01
CA TRP A 453 -16.96 9.48 -14.21
C TRP A 453 -16.19 8.74 -15.30
N GLU A 454 -15.96 7.47 -15.10
CA GLU A 454 -15.28 6.65 -16.09
C GLU A 454 -16.22 5.60 -16.66
N TRP A 455 -16.36 5.57 -17.98
CA TRP A 455 -17.06 4.51 -18.67
C TRP A 455 -16.37 3.17 -18.43
N GLY A 456 -17.15 2.18 -17.95
CA GLY A 456 -16.73 0.79 -17.79
C GLY A 456 -17.39 -0.12 -18.82
N ASP A 457 -16.74 -1.22 -19.18
CA ASP A 457 -17.25 -2.16 -20.17
C ASP A 457 -18.28 -3.13 -19.54
N LEU A 458 -19.46 -2.60 -19.27
CA LEU A 458 -20.64 -3.34 -18.83
C LEU A 458 -21.89 -2.62 -19.34
N ARG A 459 -22.85 -3.41 -19.86
CA ARG A 459 -24.15 -2.92 -20.30
C ARG A 459 -25.27 -3.78 -19.74
N VAL A 460 -26.41 -3.15 -19.44
CA VAL A 460 -27.61 -3.80 -18.91
C VAL A 460 -28.86 -3.32 -19.63
N GLY A 461 -29.92 -4.07 -19.52
CA GLY A 461 -31.27 -3.60 -19.86
C GLY A 461 -31.73 -3.87 -21.30
N THR A 462 -30.95 -4.56 -22.13
CA THR A 462 -31.37 -4.92 -23.49
C THR A 462 -32.53 -5.89 -23.47
N THR A 463 -32.50 -6.89 -22.59
CA THR A 463 -33.56 -7.92 -22.47
C THR A 463 -34.60 -7.53 -21.41
N ALA A 464 -34.15 -7.09 -20.25
CA ALA A 464 -34.99 -6.63 -19.15
C ALA A 464 -34.24 -5.54 -18.33
N ASN A 465 -34.98 -4.60 -17.71
CA ASN A 465 -34.40 -3.55 -16.89
C ASN A 465 -33.44 -4.13 -15.85
N ASN A 466 -32.28 -3.48 -15.68
CA ASN A 466 -31.22 -3.86 -14.73
C ASN A 466 -30.67 -5.28 -14.89
N THR A 467 -30.98 -5.98 -15.95
CA THR A 467 -30.45 -7.31 -16.24
C THR A 467 -29.19 -7.18 -17.09
N ILE A 468 -28.12 -7.86 -16.70
CA ILE A 468 -26.85 -7.87 -17.42
C ILE A 468 -27.09 -8.45 -18.83
N ASP A 469 -26.64 -7.74 -19.86
CA ASP A 469 -26.83 -8.11 -21.25
C ASP A 469 -26.10 -9.40 -21.60
N ALA A 470 -26.62 -10.12 -22.60
CA ALA A 470 -26.19 -11.48 -22.97
C ALA A 470 -24.69 -11.60 -23.26
N GLU A 471 -24.06 -10.54 -23.74
CA GLU A 471 -22.64 -10.50 -24.14
C GLU A 471 -21.65 -10.50 -22.95
N TYR A 472 -22.10 -10.09 -21.75
CA TYR A 472 -21.22 -9.93 -20.58
C TYR A 472 -21.18 -11.15 -19.67
N PRO A 473 -20.10 -11.31 -18.88
CA PRO A 473 -20.13 -12.20 -17.71
C PRO A 473 -21.33 -11.90 -16.82
N GLY A 474 -21.97 -12.94 -16.28
CA GLY A 474 -23.18 -12.77 -15.46
C GLY A 474 -24.45 -12.48 -16.26
N ALA A 475 -24.45 -12.69 -17.56
CA ALA A 475 -25.62 -12.51 -18.43
C ALA A 475 -26.91 -13.06 -17.82
N GLY A 476 -27.99 -12.28 -17.89
CA GLY A 476 -29.29 -12.64 -17.31
C GLY A 476 -29.42 -12.40 -15.80
N HIS A 477 -28.34 -12.05 -15.08
CA HIS A 477 -28.44 -11.67 -13.68
C HIS A 477 -29.08 -10.28 -13.54
N ALA A 478 -30.12 -10.21 -12.70
CA ALA A 478 -30.81 -8.95 -12.39
C ALA A 478 -30.10 -8.23 -11.22
N LEU A 479 -29.66 -7.01 -11.47
CA LEU A 479 -29.11 -6.12 -10.44
C LEU A 479 -30.25 -5.46 -9.66
N PRO A 480 -29.99 -4.87 -8.47
CA PRO A 480 -31.01 -4.17 -7.70
C PRO A 480 -31.79 -3.15 -8.54
N SER A 481 -33.10 -3.06 -8.32
CA SER A 481 -34.01 -2.13 -9.02
C SER A 481 -34.22 -0.81 -8.27
N SER A 482 -33.47 -0.54 -7.21
CA SER A 482 -33.49 0.70 -6.43
C SER A 482 -32.09 1.27 -6.32
N ASN A 483 -31.98 2.50 -5.85
CA ASN A 483 -30.72 3.17 -5.54
C ASN A 483 -30.38 2.99 -4.06
N GLY A 484 -29.11 2.95 -3.72
CA GLY A 484 -28.67 2.83 -2.31
C GLY A 484 -27.17 2.57 -2.17
N TYR A 485 -26.70 2.54 -0.94
CA TYR A 485 -25.33 2.15 -0.65
C TYR A 485 -25.13 0.64 -0.88
N VAL A 486 -24.01 0.27 -1.45
CA VAL A 486 -23.65 -1.15 -1.62
C VAL A 486 -23.51 -1.80 -0.25
N ALA A 487 -24.29 -2.85 0.00
CA ALA A 487 -24.23 -3.61 1.25
C ALA A 487 -23.56 -4.98 1.06
N SER A 488 -23.70 -5.58 -0.13
CA SER A 488 -22.93 -6.75 -0.54
C SER A 488 -22.74 -6.75 -2.07
N LEU A 489 -21.70 -7.43 -2.53
CA LEU A 489 -21.46 -7.64 -3.96
C LEU A 489 -22.14 -8.91 -4.45
N TYR A 490 -22.43 -8.94 -5.76
CA TYR A 490 -22.77 -10.20 -6.45
C TYR A 490 -21.50 -11.05 -6.52
N ALA A 491 -21.41 -12.01 -5.62
CA ALA A 491 -20.24 -12.85 -5.44
C ALA A 491 -20.68 -14.32 -5.28
N PRO A 492 -21.08 -15.00 -6.37
CA PRO A 492 -21.33 -16.44 -6.33
C PRO A 492 -20.04 -17.19 -5.95
N ALA A 493 -20.20 -18.43 -5.47
CA ALA A 493 -19.04 -19.25 -5.10
C ALA A 493 -18.00 -19.27 -6.23
N PRO A 494 -16.71 -19.14 -5.91
CA PRO A 494 -15.65 -19.08 -6.91
C PRO A 494 -15.51 -20.43 -7.62
N ASP A 495 -15.05 -20.37 -8.87
CA ASP A 495 -14.65 -21.53 -9.67
C ASP A 495 -13.13 -21.59 -9.71
N GLY A 496 -12.53 -22.23 -8.71
CA GLY A 496 -11.09 -22.25 -8.50
C GLY A 496 -10.54 -20.84 -8.21
N GLU A 497 -9.59 -20.39 -9.00
CA GLU A 497 -8.96 -19.07 -8.89
C GLU A 497 -9.79 -17.93 -9.54
N TYR A 498 -10.95 -18.26 -10.12
CA TYR A 498 -11.78 -17.32 -10.87
C TYR A 498 -13.12 -17.11 -10.16
N SER A 499 -13.75 -15.97 -10.40
CA SER A 499 -15.04 -15.64 -9.81
C SER A 499 -15.88 -14.80 -10.77
N LEU A 500 -17.09 -15.28 -11.02
CA LEU A 500 -18.08 -14.52 -11.78
C LEU A 500 -18.39 -13.18 -11.10
N GLY A 501 -18.35 -13.12 -9.76
CA GLY A 501 -18.52 -11.88 -9.01
C GLY A 501 -17.45 -10.85 -9.31
N ALA A 502 -16.20 -11.31 -9.48
CA ALA A 502 -15.10 -10.44 -9.88
C ALA A 502 -15.27 -9.90 -11.31
N GLU A 503 -15.72 -10.75 -12.25
CA GLU A 503 -15.96 -10.32 -13.64
C GLU A 503 -17.11 -9.31 -13.77
N VAL A 504 -18.10 -9.37 -12.88
CA VAL A 504 -19.28 -8.49 -12.89
C VAL A 504 -19.05 -7.21 -12.08
N PHE A 505 -18.51 -7.33 -10.89
CA PHE A 505 -18.32 -6.25 -9.90
C PHE A 505 -19.54 -5.32 -9.78
N ALA A 506 -20.63 -5.86 -9.32
CA ALA A 506 -21.87 -5.14 -9.11
C ALA A 506 -22.52 -5.50 -7.76
N PRO A 507 -23.42 -4.67 -7.21
CA PRO A 507 -24.08 -4.97 -5.95
C PRO A 507 -25.05 -6.16 -6.08
N ALA A 508 -25.12 -6.98 -5.04
CA ALA A 508 -26.20 -7.95 -4.81
C ALA A 508 -27.28 -7.34 -3.95
N THR A 509 -26.92 -6.64 -2.87
CA THR A 509 -27.85 -6.00 -1.96
C THR A 509 -27.45 -4.57 -1.66
N LEU A 510 -28.43 -3.76 -1.27
CA LEU A 510 -28.25 -2.36 -0.93
C LEU A 510 -28.66 -2.10 0.52
N GLY A 511 -27.99 -1.14 1.15
CA GLY A 511 -28.26 -0.65 2.49
C GLY A 511 -28.60 0.85 2.54
N SER A 512 -28.95 1.32 3.73
CA SER A 512 -29.27 2.73 3.98
C SER A 512 -28.07 3.56 4.45
N SER A 513 -26.95 2.94 4.74
CA SER A 513 -25.74 3.58 5.29
C SER A 513 -24.49 3.10 4.59
N LYS A 514 -23.41 3.87 4.77
CA LYS A 514 -22.07 3.48 4.28
C LYS A 514 -21.65 2.15 4.89
N SER A 515 -21.06 1.31 4.05
CA SER A 515 -20.56 -0.03 4.39
C SER A 515 -19.05 -0.11 4.17
N ASP A 516 -18.51 -1.32 4.26
CA ASP A 516 -17.10 -1.63 3.97
C ASP A 516 -16.68 -1.39 2.50
N TYR A 517 -17.63 -1.07 1.65
CA TYR A 517 -17.40 -0.73 0.23
C TYR A 517 -17.11 0.76 0.03
N ASP A 518 -16.47 1.41 0.99
CA ASP A 518 -16.02 2.79 0.86
C ASP A 518 -17.16 3.81 0.71
N GLY A 519 -18.34 3.50 1.24
CA GLY A 519 -19.52 4.33 1.01
C GLY A 519 -19.99 4.32 -0.43
N ALA A 520 -19.58 3.30 -1.21
CA ALA A 520 -19.99 3.13 -2.59
C ALA A 520 -21.50 3.22 -2.74
N TYR A 521 -21.94 4.00 -3.72
CA TYR A 521 -23.34 4.13 -4.03
C TYR A 521 -23.66 3.42 -5.36
N TYR A 522 -24.82 2.84 -5.41
CA TYR A 522 -25.38 2.27 -6.64
C TYR A 522 -26.52 3.13 -7.13
N TRP A 523 -26.43 3.55 -8.38
CA TRP A 523 -27.46 4.33 -9.04
C TRP A 523 -27.91 3.61 -10.30
N GLN A 524 -29.21 3.49 -10.52
CA GLN A 524 -29.78 2.80 -11.66
C GLN A 524 -30.96 3.57 -12.27
N ASN A 525 -31.28 3.23 -13.51
CA ASN A 525 -32.48 3.67 -14.20
C ASN A 525 -32.95 2.55 -15.15
N THR A 526 -34.18 2.67 -15.63
CA THR A 526 -34.78 1.69 -16.55
C THR A 526 -34.25 1.84 -17.98
N GLY A 527 -34.35 0.75 -18.77
CA GLY A 527 -33.88 0.68 -20.16
C GLY A 527 -32.39 0.34 -20.28
N VAL A 528 -31.87 0.44 -21.50
CA VAL A 528 -30.45 0.12 -21.77
C VAL A 528 -29.54 1.14 -21.12
N ARG A 529 -28.61 0.67 -20.29
CA ARG A 529 -27.64 1.48 -19.54
C ARG A 529 -26.24 0.95 -19.70
N ALA A 530 -25.25 1.83 -19.64
CA ALA A 530 -23.83 1.47 -19.55
C ALA A 530 -23.22 1.92 -18.22
N ALA A 531 -22.21 1.18 -17.76
CA ALA A 531 -21.59 1.42 -16.46
C ALA A 531 -20.73 2.67 -16.45
N LEU A 532 -20.89 3.48 -15.39
CA LEU A 532 -19.98 4.54 -14.99
C LEU A 532 -19.44 4.24 -13.59
N ARG A 533 -18.17 4.52 -13.36
CA ARG A 533 -17.42 4.21 -12.13
C ARG A 533 -16.74 5.44 -11.56
N GLY A 534 -16.29 5.36 -10.30
CA GLY A 534 -15.45 6.35 -9.62
C GLY A 534 -16.18 7.55 -9.06
N GLY A 535 -17.18 8.07 -9.78
CA GLY A 535 -17.85 9.33 -9.48
C GLY A 535 -17.18 10.53 -10.14
N ASP A 536 -17.76 11.73 -9.94
CA ASP A 536 -17.20 12.99 -10.45
C ASP A 536 -16.96 14.02 -9.33
N TRP A 537 -16.46 15.18 -9.72
CA TRP A 537 -16.15 16.29 -8.80
C TRP A 537 -17.35 16.80 -7.96
N GLY A 538 -18.60 16.52 -8.36
CA GLY A 538 -19.81 17.04 -7.70
C GLY A 538 -20.45 16.08 -6.70
N LEU A 539 -19.97 14.83 -6.59
CA LEU A 539 -20.67 13.79 -5.84
C LEU A 539 -20.20 13.60 -4.39
N GLY A 540 -19.12 14.26 -4.00
CA GLY A 540 -18.65 14.24 -2.61
C GLY A 540 -18.44 12.81 -2.09
N ALA A 541 -19.06 12.51 -0.97
CA ALA A 541 -18.89 11.23 -0.25
C ALA A 541 -19.47 9.99 -0.96
N TYR A 542 -20.16 10.14 -2.07
CA TYR A 542 -20.63 8.99 -2.86
C TYR A 542 -19.55 8.42 -3.77
N CYS A 543 -18.51 9.21 -4.09
CA CYS A 543 -17.41 8.77 -4.93
C CYS A 543 -16.61 7.66 -4.26
N SER A 544 -16.38 6.55 -4.97
CA SER A 544 -15.55 5.43 -4.51
C SER A 544 -15.17 4.50 -5.65
N LEU A 545 -14.19 3.61 -5.44
CA LEU A 545 -13.81 2.58 -6.40
C LEU A 545 -14.96 1.60 -6.70
N ALA A 546 -15.81 1.32 -5.72
CA ALA A 546 -16.93 0.40 -5.87
C ALA A 546 -18.23 1.08 -6.33
N TYR A 547 -18.22 2.38 -6.61
CA TYR A 547 -19.39 3.07 -7.14
C TYR A 547 -19.75 2.52 -8.52
N LEU A 548 -21.03 2.21 -8.71
CA LEU A 548 -21.59 1.81 -10.00
C LEU A 548 -22.82 2.66 -10.31
N SER A 549 -22.74 3.42 -11.39
CA SER A 549 -23.91 4.13 -11.93
C SER A 549 -24.34 3.48 -13.24
N LEU A 550 -25.59 3.05 -13.28
CA LEU A 550 -26.34 2.58 -14.45
C LEU A 550 -27.48 3.55 -14.77
N ASN A 551 -27.25 4.83 -14.55
CA ASN A 551 -28.25 5.88 -14.79
C ASN A 551 -28.33 6.30 -16.26
N ASN A 552 -27.21 6.22 -17.00
CA ASN A 552 -27.08 6.82 -18.32
C ASN A 552 -27.09 5.79 -19.44
N THR A 553 -27.70 6.18 -20.58
CA THR A 553 -27.67 5.34 -21.79
C THR A 553 -26.26 5.29 -22.38
N PRO A 554 -25.90 4.24 -23.13
CA PRO A 554 -24.59 4.14 -23.76
C PRO A 554 -24.26 5.27 -24.75
N SER A 555 -25.28 5.96 -25.28
CA SER A 555 -25.12 7.11 -26.20
C SER A 555 -25.05 8.47 -25.49
N TYR A 556 -25.25 8.50 -24.17
CA TYR A 556 -25.27 9.78 -23.43
C TYR A 556 -23.85 10.35 -23.30
N THR A 557 -23.75 11.67 -23.33
CA THR A 557 -22.49 12.41 -23.18
C THR A 557 -22.63 13.51 -22.14
N TYR A 558 -21.59 13.77 -21.37
CA TYR A 558 -21.61 14.84 -20.38
C TYR A 558 -20.20 15.35 -20.08
N ALA A 559 -20.14 16.56 -19.52
CA ALA A 559 -18.87 17.23 -19.17
C ALA A 559 -17.99 16.44 -18.19
N SER A 560 -18.61 15.62 -17.35
CA SER A 560 -17.91 14.79 -16.36
C SER A 560 -17.75 13.33 -16.76
N PHE A 561 -18.08 12.94 -18.00
CA PHE A 561 -17.94 11.56 -18.45
C PHE A 561 -16.66 11.39 -19.25
N GLY A 562 -15.69 10.76 -18.63
CA GLY A 562 -14.41 10.36 -19.20
C GLY A 562 -14.26 8.84 -19.27
N PHE A 563 -13.02 8.37 -19.40
CA PHE A 563 -12.69 6.94 -19.49
C PHE A 563 -11.18 6.74 -19.32
N ARG A 564 -10.76 5.50 -19.26
CA ARG A 564 -9.34 5.09 -19.35
C ARG A 564 -9.23 3.75 -20.05
N GLY A 565 -8.00 3.37 -20.44
CA GLY A 565 -7.72 2.11 -21.11
C GLY A 565 -7.00 1.12 -20.20
N VAL A 566 -7.10 -0.16 -20.57
CA VAL A 566 -6.40 -1.30 -19.98
C VAL A 566 -5.75 -2.10 -21.12
N CYS A 567 -4.62 -2.77 -20.79
CA CYS A 567 -4.02 -3.73 -21.71
C CYS A 567 -3.36 -4.92 -21.00
#